data_06b038b462606fca35a5e5d00872c5e3
#
_entry.id   06b038b462606fca35a5e5d00872c5e3
#
_cell.length_a   1.000
_cell.length_b   1.000
_cell.length_c   1.000
_cell.angle_alpha   90.00
_cell.angle_beta   90.00
_cell.angle_gamma   90.00
#
_symmetry.space_group_name_H-M   'P 1'
#
loop_
_entity.id
_entity.type
_entity.pdbx_description
1 polymer ?
#
loop_
_entity_poly.entity_id
_entity_poly.type
_entity_poly.pdbx_seq_one_letter_code
_entity_poly.pdbx_strand_id
1 'polypeptide(L)'
;PAAAPQAPTATKFWNMASTGDDKGEITLYGDVMSQQPIDWWTGEPEPGLYITPEGFMEDLAAVKDKGHITVKLNSCGGDLYTGIAIHNALKALSGEVNVIVEGIAASAASVIMCAGDTVTVYPGSLIMIHGVSVMLWDYMNMQDMKQLMKGMDASERAVAEIYNSKT
;
A
#
# COMPACT_ATOMS: atom_id res chain seq x y z
N PRO A 1 -8.15 -40.87 -12.91
CA PRO A 1 -8.68 -39.56 -12.61
C PRO A 1 -7.53 -38.57 -12.73
N ALA A 2 -7.64 -37.65 -13.69
CA ALA A 2 -6.70 -36.54 -13.82
C ALA A 2 -6.87 -35.63 -12.60
N ALA A 3 -5.76 -35.20 -11.99
CA ALA A 3 -5.79 -34.21 -10.93
C ALA A 3 -6.39 -32.93 -11.49
N ALA A 4 -7.30 -32.31 -10.74
CA ALA A 4 -7.83 -30.99 -11.09
C ALA A 4 -6.66 -30.00 -11.23
N PRO A 5 -6.70 -29.10 -12.22
CA PRO A 5 -5.67 -28.07 -12.33
C PRO A 5 -5.64 -27.28 -11.01
N GLN A 6 -4.47 -27.17 -10.42
CA GLN A 6 -4.26 -26.29 -9.26
C GLN A 6 -4.50 -24.87 -9.74
N ALA A 7 -5.37 -24.15 -9.03
CA ALA A 7 -5.56 -22.72 -9.26
C ALA A 7 -4.19 -22.01 -9.19
N PRO A 8 -3.92 -21.05 -10.09
CA PRO A 8 -2.68 -20.30 -10.01
C PRO A 8 -2.61 -19.64 -8.64
N THR A 9 -1.57 -19.97 -7.89
CA THR A 9 -1.29 -19.29 -6.62
C THR A 9 -1.09 -17.82 -6.91
N ALA A 10 -1.84 -16.96 -6.21
CA ALA A 10 -1.67 -15.52 -6.28
C ALA A 10 -0.18 -15.17 -6.21
N THR A 11 0.31 -14.44 -7.20
CA THR A 11 1.71 -14.03 -7.21
C THR A 11 1.86 -12.91 -6.20
N LYS A 12 2.35 -13.26 -5.02
CA LYS A 12 2.65 -12.33 -3.95
C LYS A 12 3.73 -11.36 -4.43
N PHE A 13 3.45 -10.07 -4.34
CA PHE A 13 4.31 -9.03 -4.95
C PHE A 13 4.92 -8.04 -3.95
N TRP A 14 4.96 -8.41 -2.70
CA TRP A 14 5.86 -7.83 -1.73
C TRP A 14 6.82 -8.93 -1.28
N ASN A 15 8.02 -8.54 -0.99
CA ASN A 15 9.03 -9.43 -0.41
C ASN A 15 9.52 -8.80 0.90
N MET A 16 9.45 -9.56 1.97
CA MET A 16 10.03 -9.17 3.25
C MET A 16 11.12 -10.17 3.59
N ALA A 17 12.34 -9.71 3.60
CA ALA A 17 13.50 -10.54 3.84
C ALA A 17 14.35 -9.98 4.98
N SER A 18 14.81 -10.85 5.86
CA SER A 18 15.93 -10.53 6.75
C SER A 18 17.21 -10.58 5.94
N THR A 19 17.89 -9.44 5.81
CA THR A 19 19.15 -9.32 5.04
C THR A 19 20.39 -9.34 5.91
N GLY A 20 20.22 -9.63 7.19
CA GLY A 20 21.28 -9.71 8.21
C GLY A 20 20.67 -9.80 9.60
N ASP A 21 21.51 -9.87 10.63
CA ASP A 21 21.03 -10.08 12.00
C ASP A 21 20.08 -8.96 12.46
N ASP A 22 20.32 -7.70 12.03
CA ASP A 22 19.55 -6.52 12.44
C ASP A 22 18.96 -5.73 11.26
N LYS A 23 18.89 -6.31 10.06
CA LYS A 23 18.41 -5.65 8.85
C LYS A 23 17.24 -6.39 8.24
N GLY A 24 16.20 -5.63 7.87
CA GLY A 24 15.06 -6.09 7.10
C GLY A 24 14.89 -5.32 5.80
N GLU A 25 14.37 -5.98 4.78
CA GLU A 25 13.99 -5.35 3.53
C GLU A 25 12.54 -5.69 3.21
N ILE A 26 11.78 -4.68 2.81
CA ILE A 26 10.40 -4.79 2.33
C ILE A 26 10.36 -4.22 0.93
N THR A 27 9.85 -4.98 -0.04
CA THR A 27 9.63 -4.51 -1.41
C THR A 27 8.13 -4.36 -1.65
N LEU A 28 7.67 -3.16 -1.98
CA LEU A 28 6.28 -2.82 -2.25
C LEU A 28 6.14 -2.29 -3.67
N TYR A 29 5.81 -3.19 -4.59
CA TYR A 29 5.60 -2.88 -6.01
C TYR A 29 4.17 -3.22 -6.43
N GLY A 30 3.60 -2.42 -7.31
CA GLY A 30 2.26 -2.65 -7.87
C GLY A 30 1.17 -1.83 -7.22
N ASP A 31 -0.09 -2.20 -7.47
CA ASP A 31 -1.26 -1.43 -7.04
C ASP A 31 -1.65 -1.75 -5.60
N VAL A 32 -1.97 -0.70 -4.84
CA VAL A 32 -2.46 -0.84 -3.47
C VAL A 32 -3.95 -1.17 -3.51
N MET A 33 -4.33 -2.34 -3.01
CA MET A 33 -5.69 -2.86 -3.11
C MET A 33 -6.19 -3.37 -1.76
N SER A 34 -7.48 -3.19 -1.48
CA SER A 34 -8.10 -3.73 -0.26
C SER A 34 -8.15 -5.26 -0.25
N GLN A 35 -8.19 -5.86 -1.42
CA GLN A 35 -8.12 -7.31 -1.65
C GLN A 35 -7.62 -7.56 -3.06
N GLN A 36 -7.14 -8.77 -3.35
CA GLN A 36 -6.77 -9.13 -4.72
C GLN A 36 -8.02 -9.09 -5.62
N PRO A 37 -7.96 -8.42 -6.78
CA PRO A 37 -9.05 -8.43 -7.75
C PRO A 37 -9.36 -9.84 -8.22
N ILE A 38 -10.65 -10.11 -8.46
CA ILE A 38 -11.13 -11.38 -8.99
C ILE A 38 -11.82 -11.10 -10.32
N ASP A 39 -11.43 -11.82 -11.35
CA ASP A 39 -12.13 -11.79 -12.63
C ASP A 39 -13.58 -12.23 -12.42
N TRP A 40 -14.53 -11.33 -12.73
CA TRP A 40 -15.95 -11.55 -12.47
C TRP A 40 -16.55 -12.66 -13.34
N TRP A 41 -15.89 -13.01 -14.45
CA TRP A 41 -16.37 -14.04 -15.38
C TRP A 41 -15.86 -15.43 -15.02
N THR A 42 -14.59 -15.53 -14.63
CA THR A 42 -13.95 -16.82 -14.30
C THR A 42 -14.02 -17.12 -12.81
N GLY A 43 -14.15 -16.10 -11.96
CA GLY A 43 -14.04 -16.22 -10.50
C GLY A 43 -12.61 -16.46 -10.01
N GLU A 44 -11.61 -16.33 -10.90
CA GLU A 44 -10.20 -16.52 -10.56
C GLU A 44 -9.53 -15.18 -10.21
N PRO A 45 -8.45 -15.20 -9.42
CA PRO A 45 -7.66 -14.01 -9.14
C PRO A 45 -7.10 -13.40 -10.44
N GLU A 46 -7.27 -12.08 -10.61
CA GLU A 46 -6.66 -11.38 -11.74
C GLU A 46 -5.14 -11.39 -11.63
N PRO A 47 -4.43 -11.64 -12.76
CA PRO A 47 -2.98 -11.56 -12.78
C PRO A 47 -2.54 -10.10 -12.62
N GLY A 48 -1.56 -9.86 -11.75
CA GLY A 48 -1.05 -8.51 -11.51
C GLY A 48 -0.17 -8.43 -10.27
N LEU A 49 0.29 -7.21 -9.99
CA LEU A 49 1.10 -6.88 -8.85
C LEU A 49 0.21 -6.10 -7.86
N TYR A 50 -0.18 -6.73 -6.78
CA TYR A 50 -1.10 -6.13 -5.80
C TYR A 50 -0.50 -6.14 -4.41
N ILE A 51 -0.63 -5.03 -3.70
CA ILE A 51 -0.24 -4.87 -2.30
C ILE A 51 -1.54 -4.87 -1.49
N THR A 52 -1.80 -5.94 -0.74
CA THR A 52 -3.00 -6.08 0.09
C THR A 52 -2.66 -6.01 1.58
N PRO A 53 -3.57 -5.51 2.44
CA PRO A 53 -3.28 -5.36 3.86
C PRO A 53 -3.07 -6.70 4.55
N GLU A 54 -3.87 -7.71 4.24
CA GLU A 54 -3.79 -9.03 4.87
C GLU A 54 -2.41 -9.65 4.65
N GLY A 55 -2.00 -9.82 3.41
CA GLY A 55 -0.70 -10.41 3.11
C GLY A 55 0.48 -9.57 3.58
N PHE A 56 0.35 -8.23 3.58
CA PHE A 56 1.37 -7.36 4.13
C PHE A 56 1.56 -7.58 5.63
N MET A 57 0.47 -7.65 6.41
CA MET A 57 0.54 -7.83 7.86
C MET A 57 1.06 -9.21 8.26
N GLU A 58 0.73 -10.26 7.51
CA GLU A 58 1.27 -11.61 7.74
C GLU A 58 2.81 -11.63 7.61
N ASP A 59 3.34 -10.94 6.61
CA ASP A 59 4.78 -10.95 6.33
C ASP A 59 5.57 -9.97 7.19
N LEU A 60 4.92 -8.92 7.71
CA LEU A 60 5.58 -7.92 8.54
C LEU A 60 6.28 -8.55 9.76
N ALA A 61 5.77 -9.69 10.23
CA ALA A 61 6.37 -10.45 11.30
C ALA A 61 7.83 -10.86 11.04
N ALA A 62 8.24 -11.00 9.77
CA ALA A 62 9.62 -11.37 9.41
C ALA A 62 10.64 -10.27 9.67
N VAL A 63 10.20 -9.02 9.72
CA VAL A 63 11.08 -7.83 9.84
C VAL A 63 10.77 -6.95 11.07
N LYS A 64 9.70 -7.21 11.80
CA LYS A 64 9.21 -6.36 12.91
C LYS A 64 10.22 -6.11 14.03
N ASP A 65 11.12 -7.05 14.25
CA ASP A 65 12.12 -7.01 15.33
C ASP A 65 13.50 -6.55 14.85
N LYS A 66 13.59 -6.00 13.61
CA LYS A 66 14.85 -5.52 13.03
C LYS A 66 15.09 -4.05 13.38
N GLY A 67 16.34 -3.69 13.69
CA GLY A 67 16.71 -2.31 14.01
C GLY A 67 16.76 -1.39 12.80
N HIS A 68 17.01 -1.92 11.61
CA HIS A 68 17.05 -1.15 10.35
C HIS A 68 16.21 -1.82 9.28
N ILE A 69 15.22 -1.10 8.77
CA ILE A 69 14.27 -1.62 7.78
C ILE A 69 14.31 -0.72 6.55
N THR A 70 14.61 -1.32 5.40
CA THR A 70 14.55 -0.64 4.10
C THR A 70 13.28 -1.01 3.38
N VAL A 71 12.47 -0.02 3.02
CA VAL A 71 11.25 -0.20 2.21
C VAL A 71 11.54 0.32 0.80
N LYS A 72 11.59 -0.58 -0.18
CA LYS A 72 11.65 -0.24 -1.60
C LYS A 72 10.25 -0.06 -2.15
N LEU A 73 9.95 1.11 -2.66
CA LEU A 73 8.62 1.49 -3.10
C LEU A 73 8.58 1.86 -4.58
N ASN A 74 7.66 1.21 -5.31
CA ASN A 74 7.36 1.53 -6.70
C ASN A 74 5.88 1.22 -6.98
N SER A 75 5.01 2.20 -6.79
CA SER A 75 3.56 2.02 -6.86
C SER A 75 2.84 3.30 -7.30
N CYS A 76 1.82 3.13 -8.14
CA CYS A 76 0.89 4.20 -8.52
C CYS A 76 -0.16 4.49 -7.44
N GLY A 77 -0.19 3.73 -6.35
CA GLY A 77 -1.18 3.85 -5.30
C GLY A 77 -2.37 2.95 -5.53
N GLY A 78 -3.55 3.40 -5.14
CA GLY A 78 -4.81 2.67 -5.23
C GLY A 78 -5.69 2.92 -4.00
N ASP A 79 -6.08 1.88 -3.26
CA ASP A 79 -6.95 2.00 -2.09
C ASP A 79 -6.29 2.80 -0.96
N LEU A 80 -6.93 3.91 -0.61
CA LEU A 80 -6.41 4.84 0.39
C LEU A 80 -6.33 4.24 1.78
N TYR A 81 -7.36 3.50 2.20
CA TYR A 81 -7.39 2.95 3.55
C TYR A 81 -6.38 1.83 3.75
N THR A 82 -6.12 1.06 2.70
CA THR A 82 -4.99 0.11 2.67
C THR A 82 -3.66 0.84 2.78
N GLY A 83 -3.49 1.94 2.04
CA GLY A 83 -2.28 2.77 2.13
C GLY A 83 -2.05 3.32 3.55
N ILE A 84 -3.10 3.81 4.21
CA ILE A 84 -3.04 4.28 5.60
C ILE A 84 -2.73 3.13 6.57
N ALA A 85 -3.33 1.95 6.37
CA ALA A 85 -3.06 0.79 7.23
C ALA A 85 -1.60 0.35 7.15
N ILE A 86 -1.03 0.28 5.94
CA ILE A 86 0.38 -0.03 5.71
C ILE A 86 1.29 1.04 6.32
N HIS A 87 0.97 2.32 6.10
CA HIS A 87 1.68 3.43 6.72
C HIS A 87 1.75 3.26 8.25
N ASN A 88 0.62 3.03 8.90
CA ASN A 88 0.54 2.88 10.35
C ASN A 88 1.29 1.63 10.84
N ALA A 89 1.23 0.53 10.10
CA ALA A 89 1.98 -0.69 10.42
C ALA A 89 3.50 -0.47 10.36
N LEU A 90 3.98 0.25 9.35
CA LEU A 90 5.40 0.63 9.24
C LEU A 90 5.82 1.59 10.38
N LYS A 91 4.99 2.60 10.70
CA LYS A 91 5.25 3.52 11.81
C LYS A 91 5.26 2.85 13.19
N ALA A 92 4.59 1.71 13.33
CA ALA A 92 4.57 0.93 14.58
C ALA A 92 5.82 0.05 14.78
N LEU A 93 6.69 -0.06 13.77
CA LEU A 93 7.95 -0.80 13.91
C LEU A 93 8.89 -0.10 14.90
N SER A 94 9.65 -0.89 15.64
CA SER A 94 10.62 -0.37 16.61
C SER A 94 11.95 0.06 15.98
N GLY A 95 12.25 -0.44 14.79
CA GLY A 95 13.46 -0.13 14.04
C GLY A 95 13.31 1.15 13.20
N GLU A 96 14.43 1.70 12.76
CA GLU A 96 14.50 2.82 11.82
C GLU A 96 14.02 2.37 10.43
N VAL A 97 13.01 3.05 9.91
CA VAL A 97 12.44 2.76 8.59
C VAL A 97 12.98 3.75 7.54
N ASN A 98 13.71 3.26 6.56
CA ASN A 98 14.17 4.03 5.41
C ASN A 98 13.36 3.64 4.18
N VAL A 99 12.59 4.57 3.61
CA VAL A 99 11.84 4.35 2.36
C VAL A 99 12.65 4.83 1.16
N ILE A 100 12.80 3.97 0.16
CA ILE A 100 13.46 4.28 -1.11
C ILE A 100 12.42 4.26 -2.23
N VAL A 101 12.18 5.40 -2.85
CA VAL A 101 11.33 5.49 -4.05
C VAL A 101 12.18 5.18 -5.28
N GLU A 102 11.94 4.01 -5.88
CA GLU A 102 12.77 3.52 -7.00
C GLU A 102 12.23 3.92 -8.38
N GLY A 103 10.94 4.19 -8.50
CA GLY A 103 10.32 4.66 -9.74
C GLY A 103 9.22 5.68 -9.49
N ILE A 104 8.17 5.29 -8.79
CA ILE A 104 7.06 6.19 -8.47
C ILE A 104 6.47 5.89 -7.09
N ALA A 105 6.08 6.94 -6.39
CA ALA A 105 5.24 6.88 -5.20
C ALA A 105 4.05 7.83 -5.40
N ALA A 106 2.94 7.31 -5.93
CA ALA A 106 1.79 8.14 -6.26
C ALA A 106 0.58 7.81 -5.38
N SER A 107 -0.27 8.81 -5.12
CA SER A 107 -1.54 8.64 -4.43
C SER A 107 -1.37 7.89 -3.08
N ALA A 108 -2.07 6.79 -2.83
CA ALA A 108 -1.95 5.98 -1.62
C ALA A 108 -0.50 5.51 -1.35
N ALA A 109 0.32 5.29 -2.37
CA ALA A 109 1.73 4.95 -2.20
C ALA A 109 2.55 6.11 -1.62
N SER A 110 2.20 7.36 -1.91
CA SER A 110 2.85 8.52 -1.28
C SER A 110 2.49 8.65 0.21
N VAL A 111 1.33 8.15 0.62
CA VAL A 111 0.96 8.01 2.04
C VAL A 111 1.84 6.95 2.71
N ILE A 112 2.03 5.79 2.07
CA ILE A 112 2.95 4.74 2.56
C ILE A 112 4.37 5.29 2.68
N MET A 113 4.86 6.04 1.70
CA MET A 113 6.18 6.68 1.71
C MET A 113 6.41 7.52 2.96
N CYS A 114 5.39 8.23 3.44
CA CYS A 114 5.48 9.08 4.63
C CYS A 114 5.73 8.29 5.93
N ALA A 115 5.62 6.97 5.93
CA ALA A 115 5.95 6.16 7.09
C ALA A 115 7.47 6.10 7.37
N GLY A 116 8.32 6.34 6.37
CA GLY A 116 9.77 6.31 6.55
C GLY A 116 10.26 7.36 7.54
N ASP A 117 11.20 7.04 8.39
CA ASP A 117 11.94 8.03 9.17
C ASP A 117 12.82 8.85 8.23
N THR A 118 13.43 8.18 7.25
CA THR A 118 14.09 8.81 6.11
C THR A 118 13.42 8.39 4.79
N VAL A 119 13.45 9.28 3.80
CA VAL A 119 12.94 9.01 2.44
C VAL A 119 14.02 9.36 1.43
N THR A 120 14.39 8.39 0.63
CA THR A 120 15.33 8.55 -0.48
C THR A 120 14.57 8.44 -1.80
N VAL A 121 14.72 9.41 -2.67
CA VAL A 121 14.10 9.39 -4.00
C VAL A 121 15.20 9.26 -5.03
N TYR A 122 15.18 8.21 -5.84
CA TYR A 122 16.20 8.02 -6.87
C TYR A 122 16.04 9.04 -8.00
N PRO A 123 17.14 9.42 -8.66
CA PRO A 123 17.07 10.29 -9.84
C PRO A 123 16.13 9.73 -10.90
N GLY A 124 15.16 10.53 -11.33
CA GLY A 124 14.14 10.12 -12.30
C GLY A 124 12.88 9.52 -11.68
N SER A 125 12.88 9.24 -10.37
CA SER A 125 11.67 8.81 -9.68
C SER A 125 10.72 9.98 -9.44
N LEU A 126 9.41 9.66 -9.36
CA LEU A 126 8.34 10.64 -9.22
C LEU A 126 7.58 10.44 -7.91
N ILE A 127 7.17 11.55 -7.31
CA ILE A 127 6.18 11.57 -6.22
C ILE A 127 4.96 12.33 -6.74
N MET A 128 3.76 11.74 -6.57
CA MET A 128 2.52 12.40 -6.98
C MET A 128 1.50 12.37 -5.85
N ILE A 129 1.00 13.54 -5.51
CA ILE A 129 -0.02 13.78 -4.48
C ILE A 129 -1.22 14.44 -5.14
N HIS A 130 -2.41 13.99 -4.81
CA HIS A 130 -3.67 14.58 -5.24
C HIS A 130 -4.73 14.47 -4.14
N GLY A 131 -5.82 15.22 -4.26
CA GLY A 131 -6.96 15.13 -3.36
C GLY A 131 -7.64 13.75 -3.41
N VAL A 132 -8.35 13.40 -2.34
CA VAL A 132 -9.10 12.14 -2.28
C VAL A 132 -10.13 12.10 -3.40
N SER A 133 -10.15 11.01 -4.15
CA SER A 133 -11.11 10.78 -5.22
C SER A 133 -11.85 9.47 -5.01
N VAL A 134 -13.08 9.40 -5.49
CA VAL A 134 -13.92 8.22 -5.41
C VAL A 134 -14.57 7.95 -6.76
N MET A 135 -14.63 6.69 -7.15
CA MET A 135 -15.37 6.25 -8.32
C MET A 135 -16.72 5.72 -7.88
N LEU A 136 -17.78 6.19 -8.51
CA LEU A 136 -19.16 5.83 -8.18
C LEU A 136 -19.81 5.11 -9.34
N TRP A 137 -20.44 3.96 -9.06
CA TRP A 137 -21.14 3.12 -10.02
C TRP A 137 -22.57 2.79 -9.54
N ASP A 138 -23.16 3.66 -8.72
CA ASP A 138 -24.46 3.40 -8.09
C ASP A 138 -25.40 4.60 -8.16
N TYR A 139 -26.69 4.33 -7.95
CA TYR A 139 -27.72 5.37 -7.81
C TYR A 139 -27.59 6.01 -6.42
N MET A 140 -27.40 7.31 -6.39
CA MET A 140 -27.25 8.06 -5.14
C MET A 140 -28.29 9.17 -5.05
N ASN A 141 -28.94 9.29 -3.90
CA ASN A 141 -29.77 10.44 -3.59
C ASN A 141 -28.95 11.57 -2.95
N MET A 142 -29.61 12.71 -2.71
CA MET A 142 -28.94 13.88 -2.14
C MET A 142 -28.34 13.63 -0.74
N GLN A 143 -28.97 12.76 0.04
CA GLN A 143 -28.46 12.41 1.38
C GLN A 143 -27.19 11.59 1.28
N ASP A 144 -27.16 10.61 0.36
CA ASP A 144 -25.99 9.76 0.11
C ASP A 144 -24.80 10.61 -0.36
N MET A 145 -25.04 11.55 -1.27
CA MET A 145 -24.01 12.48 -1.74
C MET A 145 -23.42 13.32 -0.60
N LYS A 146 -24.28 13.86 0.27
CA LYS A 146 -23.80 14.62 1.44
C LYS A 146 -22.97 13.78 2.41
N GLN A 147 -23.37 12.55 2.61
CA GLN A 147 -22.63 11.60 3.46
C GLN A 147 -21.26 11.28 2.85
N LEU A 148 -21.22 10.99 1.56
CA LEU A 148 -19.99 10.74 0.83
C LEU A 148 -19.02 11.91 0.93
N MET A 149 -19.48 13.14 0.65
CA MET A 149 -18.65 14.35 0.78
C MET A 149 -18.06 14.53 2.18
N LYS A 150 -18.83 14.23 3.23
CA LYS A 150 -18.31 14.27 4.61
C LYS A 150 -17.22 13.21 4.84
N GLY A 151 -17.38 12.01 4.28
CA GLY A 151 -16.38 10.96 4.34
C GLY A 151 -15.09 11.36 3.63
N MET A 152 -15.21 11.92 2.43
CA MET A 152 -14.06 12.41 1.66
C MET A 152 -13.31 13.52 2.41
N ASP A 153 -14.01 14.52 2.97
CA ASP A 153 -13.41 15.59 3.76
C ASP A 153 -12.69 15.06 5.02
N ALA A 154 -13.24 14.04 5.67
CA ALA A 154 -12.56 13.38 6.79
C ALA A 154 -11.29 12.64 6.34
N SER A 155 -11.33 11.96 5.19
CA SER A 155 -10.19 11.27 4.61
C SER A 155 -9.09 12.24 4.18
N GLU A 156 -9.46 13.36 3.56
CA GLU A 156 -8.50 14.42 3.18
C GLU A 156 -7.77 15.00 4.39
N ARG A 157 -8.50 15.24 5.48
CA ARG A 157 -7.88 15.71 6.74
C ARG A 157 -6.90 14.70 7.31
N ALA A 158 -7.28 13.42 7.36
CA ALA A 158 -6.40 12.37 7.85
C ALA A 158 -5.11 12.24 7.01
N VAL A 159 -5.24 12.32 5.70
CA VAL A 159 -4.10 12.29 4.78
C VAL A 159 -3.23 13.54 4.92
N ALA A 160 -3.84 14.71 5.07
CA ALA A 160 -3.12 15.96 5.30
C ALA A 160 -2.30 15.92 6.60
N GLU A 161 -2.83 15.31 7.67
CA GLU A 161 -2.08 15.10 8.92
C GLU A 161 -0.85 14.21 8.71
N ILE A 162 -0.97 13.15 7.90
CA ILE A 162 0.17 12.28 7.55
C ILE A 162 1.25 13.07 6.81
N TYR A 163 0.88 13.84 5.79
CA TYR A 163 1.86 14.66 5.05
C TYR A 163 2.49 15.75 5.92
N ASN A 164 1.71 16.45 6.73
CA ASN A 164 2.21 17.48 7.63
C ASN A 164 3.16 16.91 8.69
N SER A 165 2.97 15.67 9.12
CA SER A 165 3.87 15.02 10.06
C SER A 165 5.24 14.70 9.46
N LYS A 166 5.36 14.74 8.13
CA LYS A 166 6.59 14.44 7.37
C LYS A 166 7.37 15.69 6.98
N THR A 167 6.74 16.84 6.93
CA THR A 167 7.35 18.13 6.56
C THR A 167 7.68 18.95 7.79
#